data_250a8fe99884c9738c92870c5f8cc17e
#
_entry.id   250a8fe99884c9738c92870c5f8cc17e
#
_cell.length_a   1.000
_cell.length_b   1.000
_cell.length_c   1.000
_cell.angle_alpha   90.00
_cell.angle_beta   90.00
_cell.angle_gamma   90.00
#
_symmetry.space_group_name_H-M   'P 1'
#
loop_
_entity.id
_entity.type
_entity.pdbx_description
1 polymer ?
#
loop_
_entity_poly.entity_id
_entity_poly.type
_entity_poly.pdbx_seq_one_letter_code
_entity_poly.pdbx_strand_id
1 'polypeptide(L)'
;MGWGWTMIPNAVILISDDAHVSLEKAARVMGLRPDGIRRVPVDSRGCMVIADLQEHLQELKQNNRPCIAVVATAGTTVRGAIDPIPALAQFCKDQGLWLHVDGAIGAVFALCPGTANLMAGLGQADSITVNPQKLLGIAKTSSLLLVREQSALQETFHTGLPYMEPAFAVAHGGELGLQGSRPAEILKLWLGLRQLGEQGINAVLEKALLRRQRLEKGLDSSVLEVASGPLHLLACAPLGADPVRCDHWTAAVRQRLLDRQIMVSRPVYQGRHRIKVVLGNPHT
;
A
#
# COMPACT_ATOMS: atom_id res chain seq x y z
N MET A 1 -10.63 22.60 8.02
CA MET A 1 -11.92 22.90 7.35
C MET A 1 -12.70 21.62 7.24
N GLY A 2 -13.80 21.48 7.98
CA GLY A 2 -14.67 20.29 7.89
C GLY A 2 -15.32 20.23 6.51
N TRP A 3 -15.10 19.15 5.79
CA TRP A 3 -15.78 18.88 4.54
C TRP A 3 -17.27 18.61 4.84
N GLY A 4 -18.16 19.49 4.39
CA GLY A 4 -19.60 19.28 4.58
C GLY A 4 -20.04 17.98 3.90
N TRP A 5 -20.95 17.25 4.51
CA TRP A 5 -21.52 15.98 4.03
C TRP A 5 -21.99 16.00 2.56
N THR A 6 -22.30 17.17 2.03
CA THR A 6 -22.77 17.37 0.65
C THR A 6 -21.66 17.31 -0.41
N MET A 7 -20.38 17.39 -0.02
CA MET A 7 -19.26 17.41 -0.97
C MET A 7 -18.68 16.02 -1.28
N ILE A 8 -18.87 15.04 -0.39
CA ILE A 8 -18.29 13.71 -0.54
C ILE A 8 -18.67 13.00 -1.84
N PRO A 9 -19.95 12.99 -2.28
CA PRO A 9 -20.32 12.27 -3.51
C PRO A 9 -19.62 12.75 -4.77
N ASN A 10 -19.22 14.02 -4.84
CA ASN A 10 -18.53 14.59 -6.00
C ASN A 10 -17.00 14.61 -5.84
N ALA A 11 -16.49 14.22 -4.67
CA ALA A 11 -15.07 14.20 -4.41
C ALA A 11 -14.35 13.14 -5.24
N VAL A 12 -13.09 13.43 -5.55
CA VAL A 12 -12.19 12.52 -6.27
C VAL A 12 -10.95 12.26 -5.43
N ILE A 13 -10.49 11.02 -5.46
CA ILE A 13 -9.21 10.58 -4.94
C ILE A 13 -8.35 10.13 -6.11
N LEU A 14 -7.15 10.68 -6.23
CA LEU A 14 -6.16 10.28 -7.24
C LEU A 14 -5.28 9.16 -6.67
N ILE A 15 -5.17 8.06 -7.39
CA ILE A 15 -4.41 6.87 -6.98
C ILE A 15 -3.49 6.40 -8.11
N SER A 16 -2.42 5.69 -7.77
CA SER A 16 -1.58 5.02 -8.76
C SER A 16 -2.37 3.96 -9.55
N ASP A 17 -2.04 3.77 -10.82
CA ASP A 17 -2.61 2.69 -11.65
C ASP A 17 -2.29 1.30 -11.07
N ASP A 18 -1.16 1.17 -10.38
CA ASP A 18 -0.74 -0.05 -9.67
C ASP A 18 -1.26 -0.12 -8.21
N ALA A 19 -2.16 0.80 -7.80
CA ALA A 19 -2.73 0.82 -6.46
C ALA A 19 -3.60 -0.42 -6.18
N HIS A 20 -3.68 -0.79 -4.91
CA HIS A 20 -4.45 -1.96 -4.49
C HIS A 20 -5.96 -1.74 -4.61
N VAL A 21 -6.69 -2.79 -5.01
CA VAL A 21 -8.16 -2.77 -5.20
C VAL A 21 -8.97 -2.39 -3.94
N SER A 22 -8.36 -2.42 -2.76
CA SER A 22 -9.02 -1.98 -1.52
C SER A 22 -9.42 -0.51 -1.55
N LEU A 23 -8.70 0.34 -2.30
CA LEU A 23 -9.04 1.76 -2.43
C LEU A 23 -10.37 1.96 -3.15
N GLU A 24 -10.64 1.19 -4.21
CA GLU A 24 -11.95 1.23 -4.88
C GLU A 24 -13.08 0.73 -3.98
N LYS A 25 -12.79 -0.31 -3.17
CA LYS A 25 -13.77 -0.79 -2.17
C LYS A 25 -14.03 0.27 -1.11
N ALA A 26 -12.98 0.92 -0.60
CA ALA A 26 -13.12 2.00 0.36
C ALA A 26 -13.94 3.17 -0.19
N ALA A 27 -13.67 3.60 -1.43
CA ALA A 27 -14.43 4.64 -2.09
C ALA A 27 -15.93 4.31 -2.19
N ARG A 28 -16.26 3.06 -2.55
CA ARG A 28 -17.66 2.60 -2.59
C ARG A 28 -18.31 2.62 -1.21
N VAL A 29 -17.60 2.19 -0.16
CA VAL A 29 -18.11 2.22 1.22
C VAL A 29 -18.31 3.64 1.71
N MET A 30 -17.44 4.57 1.31
CA MET A 30 -17.56 5.99 1.63
C MET A 30 -18.65 6.72 0.80
N GLY A 31 -19.29 6.05 -0.16
CA GLY A 31 -20.33 6.63 -0.98
C GLY A 31 -19.82 7.58 -2.08
N LEU A 32 -18.54 7.45 -2.48
CA LEU A 32 -18.07 8.18 -3.67
C LEU A 32 -18.76 7.64 -4.94
N ARG A 33 -18.90 8.51 -5.93
CA ARG A 33 -19.39 8.12 -7.24
C ARG A 33 -18.49 7.06 -7.89
N PRO A 34 -18.98 6.31 -8.89
CA PRO A 34 -18.15 5.32 -9.61
C PRO A 34 -16.86 5.92 -10.21
N ASP A 35 -16.88 7.21 -10.56
CA ASP A 35 -15.76 7.98 -11.08
C ASP A 35 -15.03 8.81 -9.99
N GLY A 36 -15.29 8.52 -8.72
CA GLY A 36 -14.65 9.15 -7.56
C GLY A 36 -13.22 8.66 -7.28
N ILE A 37 -12.80 7.57 -7.93
CA ILE A 37 -11.40 7.15 -8.01
C ILE A 37 -10.89 7.40 -9.42
N ARG A 38 -9.79 8.15 -9.53
CA ARG A 38 -9.07 8.32 -10.80
C ARG A 38 -7.67 7.73 -10.69
N ARG A 39 -7.34 6.88 -11.65
CA ARG A 39 -6.04 6.25 -11.74
C ARG A 39 -5.08 7.14 -12.52
N VAL A 40 -3.90 7.36 -11.94
CA VAL A 40 -2.80 8.11 -12.52
C VAL A 40 -1.81 7.10 -13.11
N PRO A 41 -1.37 7.27 -14.35
CA PRO A 41 -0.42 6.39 -15.01
C PRO A 41 0.87 6.17 -14.21
N VAL A 42 1.49 5.03 -14.43
CA VAL A 42 2.80 4.68 -13.85
C VAL A 42 3.87 4.58 -14.93
N ASP A 43 5.10 4.86 -14.55
CA ASP A 43 6.28 4.70 -15.40
C ASP A 43 6.65 3.22 -15.60
N SER A 44 7.71 2.94 -16.36
CA SER A 44 8.23 1.60 -16.60
C SER A 44 8.66 0.87 -15.31
N ARG A 45 8.94 1.61 -14.23
CA ARG A 45 9.27 1.05 -12.92
C ARG A 45 8.02 0.79 -12.06
N GLY A 46 6.82 1.20 -12.52
CA GLY A 46 5.55 1.07 -11.80
C GLY A 46 5.35 2.13 -10.73
N CYS A 47 5.95 3.31 -10.90
CA CYS A 47 5.82 4.44 -10.01
C CYS A 47 4.91 5.49 -10.63
N MET A 48 4.07 6.14 -9.81
CA MET A 48 3.15 7.20 -10.26
C MET A 48 3.90 8.33 -10.96
N VAL A 49 3.42 8.76 -12.12
CA VAL A 49 4.01 9.85 -12.90
C VAL A 49 3.44 11.18 -12.42
N ILE A 50 4.32 12.06 -11.90
CA ILE A 50 3.91 13.36 -11.32
C ILE A 50 3.29 14.29 -12.38
N ALA A 51 3.78 14.27 -13.61
CA ALA A 51 3.23 15.09 -14.69
C ALA A 51 1.76 14.71 -14.96
N ASP A 52 1.46 13.42 -15.08
CA ASP A 52 0.09 12.95 -15.29
C ASP A 52 -0.81 13.24 -14.08
N LEU A 53 -0.27 13.13 -12.86
CA LEU A 53 -0.99 13.54 -11.64
C LEU A 53 -1.39 15.03 -11.71
N GLN A 54 -0.49 15.89 -12.18
CA GLN A 54 -0.74 17.30 -12.33
C GLN A 54 -1.82 17.59 -13.39
N GLU A 55 -1.79 16.91 -14.52
CA GLU A 55 -2.80 17.01 -15.57
C GLU A 55 -4.19 16.58 -15.06
N HIS A 56 -4.27 15.44 -14.38
CA HIS A 56 -5.52 14.97 -13.77
C HIS A 56 -6.09 15.99 -12.77
N LEU A 57 -5.24 16.60 -11.94
CA LEU A 57 -5.69 17.61 -11.00
C LEU A 57 -6.19 18.88 -11.71
N GLN A 58 -5.53 19.32 -12.78
CA GLN A 58 -5.96 20.47 -13.57
C GLN A 58 -7.31 20.22 -14.23
N GLU A 59 -7.52 19.06 -14.82
CA GLU A 59 -8.80 18.65 -15.40
C GLU A 59 -9.92 18.66 -14.34
N LEU A 60 -9.66 18.13 -13.14
CA LEU A 60 -10.64 18.16 -12.05
C LEU A 60 -11.02 19.58 -11.64
N LYS A 61 -10.03 20.49 -11.56
CA LYS A 61 -10.26 21.91 -11.26
C LYS A 61 -11.12 22.59 -12.34
N GLN A 62 -10.84 22.34 -13.62
CA GLN A 62 -11.62 22.89 -14.74
C GLN A 62 -13.07 22.41 -14.71
N ASN A 63 -13.31 21.19 -14.26
CA ASN A 63 -14.65 20.59 -14.15
C ASN A 63 -15.34 20.86 -12.79
N ASN A 64 -14.79 21.73 -11.96
CA ASN A 64 -15.28 22.04 -10.61
C ASN A 64 -15.48 20.77 -9.74
N ARG A 65 -14.63 19.77 -9.91
CA ARG A 65 -14.65 18.55 -9.10
C ARG A 65 -13.55 18.62 -8.03
N PRO A 66 -13.91 18.54 -6.74
CA PRO A 66 -12.93 18.59 -5.68
C PRO A 66 -12.07 17.31 -5.63
N CYS A 67 -10.77 17.46 -5.77
CA CYS A 67 -9.81 16.43 -5.37
C CYS A 67 -9.56 16.57 -3.87
N ILE A 68 -9.73 15.50 -3.10
CA ILE A 68 -9.56 15.52 -1.63
C ILE A 68 -8.28 14.86 -1.16
N ALA A 69 -7.76 13.91 -1.92
CA ALA A 69 -6.56 13.19 -1.56
C ALA A 69 -5.81 12.64 -2.77
N VAL A 70 -4.52 12.42 -2.57
CA VAL A 70 -3.68 11.57 -3.39
C VAL A 70 -3.27 10.35 -2.55
N VAL A 71 -3.34 9.16 -3.12
CA VAL A 71 -2.86 7.94 -2.48
C VAL A 71 -1.64 7.43 -3.22
N ALA A 72 -0.48 7.55 -2.58
CA ALA A 72 0.76 6.94 -3.01
C ALA A 72 0.84 5.50 -2.51
N THR A 73 1.55 4.63 -3.21
CA THR A 73 1.77 3.25 -2.80
C THR A 73 3.24 3.03 -2.44
N ALA A 74 3.50 2.59 -1.22
CA ALA A 74 4.82 2.12 -0.79
C ALA A 74 4.85 0.59 -0.81
N GLY A 75 5.05 0.02 -1.99
CA GLY A 75 5.05 -1.42 -2.23
C GLY A 75 3.81 -1.91 -2.97
N THR A 76 3.79 -1.78 -4.29
CA THR A 76 2.71 -2.29 -5.13
C THR A 76 2.60 -3.81 -5.05
N THR A 77 1.37 -4.32 -5.21
CA THR A 77 1.02 -5.72 -4.92
C THR A 77 1.76 -6.72 -5.81
N VAL A 78 2.08 -6.37 -7.06
CA VAL A 78 2.67 -7.30 -8.01
C VAL A 78 4.19 -7.25 -8.01
N ARG A 79 4.78 -6.08 -8.07
CA ARG A 79 6.22 -5.90 -8.24
C ARG A 79 6.93 -5.26 -7.03
N GLY A 80 6.18 -4.73 -6.06
CA GLY A 80 6.78 -4.05 -4.91
C GLY A 80 7.39 -2.70 -5.27
N ALA A 81 6.84 -1.99 -6.27
CA ALA A 81 7.26 -0.64 -6.60
C ALA A 81 6.88 0.35 -5.50
N ILE A 82 7.61 1.45 -5.42
CA ILE A 82 7.39 2.52 -4.43
C ILE A 82 7.23 3.81 -5.21
N ASP A 83 6.10 4.47 -5.03
CA ASP A 83 5.85 5.78 -5.63
C ASP A 83 6.85 6.84 -5.12
N PRO A 84 7.09 7.93 -5.84
CA PRO A 84 8.04 8.97 -5.47
C PRO A 84 7.50 9.82 -4.31
N ILE A 85 7.40 9.24 -3.10
CA ILE A 85 6.73 9.82 -1.93
C ILE A 85 7.20 11.25 -1.61
N PRO A 86 8.52 11.59 -1.62
CA PRO A 86 8.95 12.95 -1.33
C PRO A 86 8.38 13.98 -2.32
N ALA A 87 8.36 13.64 -3.61
CA ALA A 87 7.83 14.53 -4.65
C ALA A 87 6.30 14.64 -4.57
N LEU A 88 5.60 13.55 -4.27
CA LEU A 88 4.16 13.55 -4.02
C LEU A 88 3.79 14.35 -2.78
N ALA A 89 4.59 14.28 -1.72
CA ALA A 89 4.37 15.05 -0.51
C ALA A 89 4.50 16.55 -0.76
N GLN A 90 5.53 16.96 -1.51
CA GLN A 90 5.68 18.36 -1.90
C GLN A 90 4.51 18.82 -2.77
N PHE A 91 4.14 18.01 -3.78
CA PHE A 91 3.00 18.31 -4.65
C PHE A 91 1.69 18.46 -3.85
N CYS A 92 1.37 17.53 -2.96
CA CYS A 92 0.16 17.58 -2.15
C CYS A 92 0.14 18.81 -1.24
N LYS A 93 1.27 19.13 -0.62
CA LYS A 93 1.42 20.33 0.22
C LYS A 93 1.14 21.60 -0.58
N ASP A 94 1.71 21.73 -1.78
CA ASP A 94 1.54 22.91 -2.64
C ASP A 94 0.10 23.06 -3.16
N GLN A 95 -0.61 21.94 -3.30
CA GLN A 95 -2.00 21.91 -3.77
C GLN A 95 -3.05 21.86 -2.65
N GLY A 96 -2.65 21.80 -1.38
CA GLY A 96 -3.56 21.67 -0.24
C GLY A 96 -4.33 20.36 -0.22
N LEU A 97 -3.73 19.27 -0.68
CA LEU A 97 -4.30 17.93 -0.76
C LEU A 97 -3.79 17.03 0.37
N TRP A 98 -4.64 16.11 0.84
CA TRP A 98 -4.23 15.07 1.77
C TRP A 98 -3.38 14.01 1.04
N LEU A 99 -2.19 13.72 1.56
CA LEU A 99 -1.38 12.59 1.09
C LEU A 99 -1.58 11.40 2.01
N HIS A 100 -2.21 10.34 1.49
CA HIS A 100 -2.19 9.03 2.12
C HIS A 100 -1.13 8.14 1.46
N VAL A 101 -0.36 7.39 2.26
CA VAL A 101 0.54 6.36 1.74
C VAL A 101 0.02 4.98 2.11
N ASP A 102 -0.41 4.21 1.11
CA ASP A 102 -0.62 2.77 1.27
C ASP A 102 0.73 2.06 1.41
N GLY A 103 1.18 1.97 2.64
CA GLY A 103 2.41 1.29 3.04
C GLY A 103 2.17 -0.14 3.56
N ALA A 104 1.02 -0.73 3.24
CA ALA A 104 0.62 -2.04 3.73
C ALA A 104 1.67 -3.15 3.52
N ILE A 105 2.49 -3.02 2.48
CA ILE A 105 3.60 -3.94 2.17
C ILE A 105 4.94 -3.36 2.59
N GLY A 106 5.20 -2.10 2.21
CA GLY A 106 6.55 -1.54 2.28
C GLY A 106 6.86 -0.76 3.54
N ALA A 107 5.88 -0.15 4.22
CA ALA A 107 6.18 0.77 5.32
C ALA A 107 6.99 0.14 6.47
N VAL A 108 6.90 -1.18 6.67
CA VAL A 108 7.70 -1.91 7.67
C VAL A 108 9.22 -1.81 7.40
N PHE A 109 9.64 -1.57 6.15
CA PHE A 109 11.05 -1.39 5.82
C PHE A 109 11.67 -0.10 6.41
N ALA A 110 10.84 0.84 6.85
CA ALA A 110 11.30 2.00 7.61
C ALA A 110 11.84 1.64 8.99
N LEU A 111 11.51 0.47 9.54
CA LEU A 111 11.96 0.00 10.86
C LEU A 111 13.41 -0.51 10.86
N CYS A 112 14.01 -0.73 9.70
CA CYS A 112 15.36 -1.28 9.58
C CYS A 112 16.31 -0.22 9.00
N PRO A 113 17.40 0.15 9.68
CA PRO A 113 18.36 1.15 9.20
C PRO A 113 18.89 0.85 7.80
N GLY A 114 19.16 -0.42 7.47
CA GLY A 114 19.66 -0.85 6.16
C GLY A 114 18.66 -0.69 5.00
N THR A 115 17.37 -0.49 5.29
CA THR A 115 16.30 -0.37 4.29
C THR A 115 15.46 0.89 4.43
N ALA A 116 15.66 1.67 5.48
CA ALA A 116 14.85 2.86 5.79
C ALA A 116 14.86 3.90 4.66
N ASN A 117 15.96 4.00 3.92
CA ASN A 117 16.07 4.89 2.77
C ASN A 117 15.10 4.54 1.63
N LEU A 118 14.65 3.29 1.52
CA LEU A 118 13.60 2.89 0.56
C LEU A 118 12.27 3.57 0.87
N MET A 119 12.07 3.95 2.12
CA MET A 119 10.85 4.59 2.64
C MET A 119 11.05 6.09 2.85
N ALA A 120 11.97 6.72 2.13
CA ALA A 120 12.18 8.16 2.20
C ALA A 120 10.86 8.92 1.95
N GLY A 121 10.59 9.94 2.75
CA GLY A 121 9.39 10.77 2.63
C GLY A 121 8.15 10.23 3.37
N LEU A 122 8.14 9.02 3.92
CA LEU A 122 6.98 8.52 4.68
C LEU A 122 6.52 9.50 5.77
N GLY A 123 7.45 10.08 6.53
CA GLY A 123 7.13 11.05 7.57
C GLY A 123 6.52 12.36 7.05
N GLN A 124 6.45 12.56 5.74
CA GLN A 124 5.80 13.72 5.11
C GLN A 124 4.34 13.44 4.72
N ALA A 125 3.90 12.18 4.76
CA ALA A 125 2.51 11.83 4.50
C ALA A 125 1.57 12.27 5.62
N ASP A 126 0.34 12.63 5.32
CA ASP A 126 -0.66 12.99 6.33
C ASP A 126 -1.19 11.74 7.03
N SER A 127 -1.25 10.62 6.31
CA SER A 127 -1.56 9.31 6.89
C SER A 127 -0.87 8.16 6.15
N ILE A 128 -0.64 7.06 6.88
CA ILE A 128 0.05 5.87 6.38
C ILE A 128 -0.70 4.62 6.86
N THR A 129 -1.00 3.71 5.94
CA THR A 129 -1.41 2.35 6.31
C THR A 129 -0.18 1.44 6.45
N VAL A 130 -0.12 0.67 7.53
CA VAL A 130 0.95 -0.34 7.75
C VAL A 130 0.34 -1.67 8.14
N ASN A 131 0.73 -2.77 7.47
CA ASN A 131 0.24 -4.11 7.77
C ASN A 131 1.40 -5.03 8.23
N PRO A 132 1.77 -5.03 9.51
CA PRO A 132 2.89 -5.84 10.02
C PRO A 132 2.70 -7.34 9.77
N GLN A 133 1.46 -7.83 9.74
CA GLN A 133 1.15 -9.22 9.45
C GLN A 133 1.58 -9.71 8.05
N LYS A 134 1.85 -8.79 7.10
CA LYS A 134 2.24 -9.19 5.73
C LYS A 134 3.68 -9.68 5.63
N LEU A 135 4.58 -9.14 6.44
CA LEU A 135 6.01 -9.47 6.35
C LEU A 135 6.63 -9.84 7.70
N LEU A 136 6.24 -9.18 8.79
CA LEU A 136 6.83 -9.44 10.09
C LEU A 136 6.28 -10.69 10.80
N GLY A 137 5.38 -11.45 10.15
CA GLY A 137 4.82 -12.67 10.73
C GLY A 137 3.91 -12.47 11.93
N ILE A 138 3.47 -11.23 12.18
CA ILE A 138 2.50 -10.93 13.23
C ILE A 138 1.15 -11.58 12.89
N ALA A 139 0.51 -12.19 13.86
CA ALA A 139 -0.77 -12.86 13.65
C ALA A 139 -1.83 -11.90 13.11
N LYS A 140 -2.61 -12.34 12.10
CA LYS A 140 -3.74 -11.57 11.56
C LYS A 140 -4.78 -11.34 12.67
N THR A 141 -5.43 -10.20 12.75
CA THR A 141 -5.45 -9.08 11.84
C THR A 141 -4.81 -7.86 12.53
N SER A 142 -3.65 -7.42 12.10
CA SER A 142 -3.04 -6.19 12.60
C SER A 142 -2.81 -5.24 11.44
N SER A 143 -3.64 -4.21 11.36
CA SER A 143 -3.45 -3.10 10.42
C SER A 143 -3.38 -1.81 11.23
N LEU A 144 -2.39 -1.01 10.96
CA LEU A 144 -2.17 0.28 11.61
C LEU A 144 -2.54 1.39 10.63
N LEU A 145 -3.23 2.40 11.14
CA LEU A 145 -3.34 3.71 10.50
C LEU A 145 -2.53 4.69 11.35
N LEU A 146 -1.47 5.21 10.79
CA LEU A 146 -0.70 6.30 11.38
C LEU A 146 -1.18 7.61 10.76
N VAL A 147 -1.47 8.60 11.59
CA VAL A 147 -1.92 9.92 11.17
C VAL A 147 -0.98 10.95 11.78
N ARG A 148 -0.53 11.91 10.98
CA ARG A 148 0.43 12.93 11.41
C ARG A 148 -0.15 13.79 12.52
N GLU A 149 -1.36 14.32 12.29
CA GLU A 149 -2.05 15.21 13.22
C GLU A 149 -3.20 14.47 13.90
N GLN A 150 -3.08 14.21 15.19
CA GLN A 150 -4.10 13.49 15.95
C GLN A 150 -5.44 14.24 15.97
N SER A 151 -5.44 15.57 15.90
CA SER A 151 -6.64 16.39 15.82
C SER A 151 -7.53 16.02 14.64
N ALA A 152 -6.95 15.57 13.51
CA ALA A 152 -7.72 15.13 12.34
C ALA A 152 -8.62 13.92 12.64
N LEU A 153 -8.18 13.01 13.51
CA LEU A 153 -9.01 11.87 13.94
C LEU A 153 -10.13 12.35 14.87
N GLN A 154 -9.82 13.25 15.79
CA GLN A 154 -10.81 13.83 16.70
C GLN A 154 -11.88 14.61 15.95
N GLU A 155 -11.50 15.49 15.03
CA GLU A 155 -12.42 16.26 14.19
C GLU A 155 -13.33 15.37 13.33
N THR A 156 -12.84 14.20 12.93
CA THR A 156 -13.58 13.28 12.06
C THR A 156 -14.52 12.36 12.86
N PHE A 157 -14.10 11.86 14.02
CA PHE A 157 -14.78 10.76 14.71
C PHE A 157 -15.36 11.14 16.06
N HIS A 158 -15.11 12.35 16.58
CA HIS A 158 -15.64 12.78 17.86
C HIS A 158 -17.16 12.93 17.80
N THR A 159 -17.86 12.27 18.70
CA THR A 159 -19.32 12.25 18.77
C THR A 159 -19.87 12.99 20.01
N GLY A 160 -18.98 13.39 20.93
CA GLY A 160 -19.37 14.07 22.14
C GLY A 160 -20.21 13.19 23.08
N LEU A 161 -19.83 11.92 23.26
CA LEU A 161 -20.56 10.94 24.07
C LEU A 161 -20.75 11.47 25.50
N PRO A 162 -21.96 11.93 25.89
CA PRO A 162 -22.18 12.62 27.17
C PRO A 162 -22.05 11.71 28.42
N TYR A 163 -21.99 10.39 28.21
CA TYR A 163 -21.84 9.38 29.26
C TYR A 163 -20.40 8.86 29.43
N MET A 164 -19.46 9.40 28.68
CA MET A 164 -18.06 8.97 28.71
C MET A 164 -17.16 10.18 28.98
N GLU A 165 -17.18 10.70 30.17
CA GLU A 165 -16.12 11.60 30.60
C GLU A 165 -14.79 10.83 30.66
N PRO A 166 -13.75 11.26 29.94
CA PRO A 166 -12.46 10.61 30.02
C PRO A 166 -11.94 10.72 31.46
N ALA A 167 -11.76 9.61 32.14
CA ALA A 167 -11.21 9.55 33.51
C ALA A 167 -9.76 10.11 33.55
N PHE A 168 -9.14 10.30 32.43
CA PHE A 168 -7.83 10.91 32.25
C PHE A 168 -7.92 11.84 31.03
N ALA A 169 -7.16 12.91 31.00
CA ALA A 169 -7.13 13.92 29.90
C ALA A 169 -6.70 13.37 28.50
N VAL A 170 -6.88 12.09 28.25
CA VAL A 170 -6.54 11.40 27.00
C VAL A 170 -7.83 11.10 26.26
N ALA A 171 -7.88 11.44 24.98
CA ALA A 171 -9.00 11.14 24.11
C ALA A 171 -9.36 9.65 24.16
N HIS A 172 -10.66 9.35 24.35
CA HIS A 172 -11.14 7.96 24.35
C HIS A 172 -10.92 7.32 22.98
N GLY A 173 -10.33 6.12 22.94
CA GLY A 173 -10.00 5.45 21.67
C GLY A 173 -11.22 5.28 20.74
N GLY A 174 -12.43 5.17 21.24
CA GLY A 174 -13.67 5.13 20.46
C GLY A 174 -14.01 6.44 19.74
N GLU A 175 -13.43 7.56 20.17
CA GLU A 175 -13.59 8.88 19.54
C GLU A 175 -12.50 9.18 18.49
N LEU A 176 -11.64 8.20 18.20
CA LEU A 176 -10.53 8.32 17.25
C LEU A 176 -10.70 7.36 16.02
N GLY A 177 -11.87 6.79 15.82
CA GLY A 177 -12.13 5.87 14.72
C GLY A 177 -13.57 5.37 14.67
N LEU A 178 -13.88 4.59 13.64
CA LEU A 178 -15.24 4.06 13.42
C LEU A 178 -15.73 3.11 14.52
N GLN A 179 -14.82 2.36 15.15
CA GLN A 179 -15.19 1.39 16.17
C GLN A 179 -15.07 1.99 17.58
N GLY A 180 -16.13 1.94 18.35
CA GLY A 180 -16.08 2.21 19.79
C GLY A 180 -15.36 1.08 20.52
N SER A 181 -16.06 -0.03 20.79
CA SER A 181 -15.44 -1.25 21.34
C SER A 181 -14.72 -2.01 20.24
N ARG A 182 -13.50 -2.43 20.51
CA ARG A 182 -12.67 -3.17 19.54
C ARG A 182 -11.87 -4.27 20.25
N PRO A 183 -11.54 -5.38 19.56
CA PRO A 183 -10.68 -6.40 20.12
C PRO A 183 -9.27 -5.85 20.40
N ALA A 184 -8.59 -6.38 21.41
CA ALA A 184 -7.25 -5.94 21.82
C ALA A 184 -6.14 -6.46 20.88
N GLU A 185 -6.34 -6.31 19.55
CA GLU A 185 -5.42 -6.77 18.49
C GLU A 185 -4.02 -6.17 18.61
N ILE A 186 -3.94 -4.98 19.24
CA ILE A 186 -2.65 -4.32 19.50
C ILE A 186 -1.71 -5.18 20.36
N LEU A 187 -2.25 -6.05 21.23
CA LEU A 187 -1.43 -6.96 22.03
C LEU A 187 -0.64 -7.94 21.17
N LYS A 188 -1.23 -8.44 20.09
CA LYS A 188 -0.53 -9.34 19.15
C LYS A 188 0.63 -8.62 18.48
N LEU A 189 0.40 -7.38 18.06
CA LEU A 189 1.45 -6.53 17.48
C LEU A 189 2.57 -6.29 18.50
N TRP A 190 2.21 -5.84 19.71
CA TRP A 190 3.18 -5.55 20.76
C TRP A 190 4.02 -6.78 21.12
N LEU A 191 3.38 -7.93 21.35
CA LEU A 191 4.07 -9.19 21.64
C LEU A 191 4.98 -9.61 20.50
N GLY A 192 4.51 -9.54 19.24
CA GLY A 192 5.31 -9.90 18.08
C GLY A 192 6.53 -9.00 17.90
N LEU A 193 6.37 -7.69 18.06
CA LEU A 193 7.50 -6.75 18.00
C LEU A 193 8.49 -6.96 19.15
N ARG A 194 7.99 -7.24 20.37
CA ARG A 194 8.83 -7.56 21.54
C ARG A 194 9.59 -8.86 21.33
N GLN A 195 8.94 -9.89 20.76
CA GLN A 195 9.56 -11.20 20.47
C GLN A 195 10.65 -11.09 19.40
N LEU A 196 10.41 -10.33 18.34
CA LEU A 196 11.38 -10.13 17.25
C LEU A 196 12.56 -9.26 17.71
N GLY A 197 12.25 -8.20 18.45
CA GLY A 197 13.22 -7.14 18.73
C GLY A 197 13.76 -6.49 17.45
N GLU A 198 14.65 -5.54 17.59
CA GLU A 198 15.24 -4.82 16.45
C GLU A 198 16.03 -5.77 15.54
N GLN A 199 16.84 -6.64 16.11
CA GLN A 199 17.65 -7.60 15.34
C GLN A 199 16.80 -8.58 14.54
N GLY A 200 15.72 -9.10 15.14
CA GLY A 200 14.81 -10.02 14.45
C GLY A 200 14.06 -9.33 13.31
N ILE A 201 13.58 -8.10 13.50
CA ILE A 201 12.96 -7.29 12.47
C ILE A 201 13.94 -7.08 11.32
N ASN A 202 15.16 -6.61 11.59
CA ASN A 202 16.18 -6.39 10.58
C ASN A 202 16.47 -7.68 9.79
N ALA A 203 16.66 -8.80 10.48
CA ALA A 203 16.94 -10.06 9.83
C ALA A 203 15.81 -10.54 8.91
N VAL A 204 14.54 -10.34 9.29
CA VAL A 204 13.38 -10.68 8.45
C VAL A 204 13.36 -9.83 7.19
N LEU A 205 13.54 -8.51 7.33
CA LEU A 205 13.46 -7.57 6.22
C LEU A 205 14.62 -7.76 5.23
N GLU A 206 15.85 -7.82 5.71
CA GLU A 206 17.05 -7.99 4.87
C GLU A 206 17.04 -9.35 4.15
N LYS A 207 16.69 -10.44 4.85
CA LYS A 207 16.59 -11.76 4.22
C LYS A 207 15.52 -11.81 3.14
N ALA A 208 14.40 -11.11 3.31
CA ALA A 208 13.36 -11.04 2.30
C ALA A 208 13.86 -10.36 1.01
N LEU A 209 14.62 -9.27 1.13
CA LEU A 209 15.25 -8.61 -0.01
C LEU A 209 16.33 -9.49 -0.67
N LEU A 210 17.17 -10.14 0.13
CA LEU A 210 18.19 -11.04 -0.39
C LEU A 210 17.59 -12.23 -1.17
N ARG A 211 16.48 -12.82 -0.69
CA ARG A 211 15.78 -13.87 -1.43
C ARG A 211 15.28 -13.38 -2.77
N ARG A 212 14.68 -12.17 -2.81
CA ARG A 212 14.22 -11.57 -4.06
C ARG A 212 15.39 -11.37 -5.03
N GLN A 213 16.50 -10.81 -4.58
CA GLN A 213 17.68 -10.59 -5.41
C GLN A 213 18.28 -11.91 -5.94
N ARG A 214 18.33 -12.95 -5.10
CA ARG A 214 18.81 -14.27 -5.52
C ARG A 214 17.92 -14.89 -6.59
N LEU A 215 16.61 -14.85 -6.38
CA LEU A 215 15.66 -15.37 -7.36
C LEU A 215 15.75 -14.59 -8.68
N GLU A 216 15.77 -13.26 -8.62
CA GLU A 216 15.85 -12.40 -9.80
C GLU A 216 17.12 -12.68 -10.64
N LYS A 217 18.26 -12.83 -9.97
CA LYS A 217 19.53 -13.22 -10.62
C LYS A 217 19.52 -14.63 -11.25
N GLY A 218 18.69 -15.52 -10.72
CA GLY A 218 18.54 -16.90 -11.24
C GLY A 218 17.54 -17.01 -12.40
N LEU A 219 16.78 -15.95 -12.70
CA LEU A 219 15.86 -15.95 -13.84
C LEU A 219 16.60 -15.55 -15.11
N ASP A 220 16.36 -16.29 -16.18
CA ASP A 220 16.95 -16.00 -17.50
C ASP A 220 16.18 -14.86 -18.18
N SER A 221 16.78 -13.68 -18.18
CA SER A 221 16.22 -12.47 -18.80
C SER A 221 16.17 -12.52 -20.33
N SER A 222 16.81 -13.51 -20.98
CA SER A 222 16.72 -13.71 -22.43
C SER A 222 15.38 -14.33 -22.85
N VAL A 223 14.69 -14.99 -21.91
CA VAL A 223 13.40 -15.68 -22.16
C VAL A 223 12.27 -15.20 -21.25
N LEU A 224 12.57 -14.50 -20.16
CA LEU A 224 11.60 -14.01 -19.18
C LEU A 224 11.67 -12.49 -19.05
N GLU A 225 10.52 -11.85 -19.12
CA GLU A 225 10.32 -10.49 -18.70
C GLU A 225 10.06 -10.48 -17.18
N VAL A 226 10.90 -9.80 -16.41
CA VAL A 226 10.77 -9.69 -14.95
C VAL A 226 10.28 -8.31 -14.58
N ALA A 227 9.19 -8.26 -13.86
CA ALA A 227 8.66 -7.06 -13.22
C ALA A 227 9.00 -7.11 -11.73
N SER A 228 9.99 -6.35 -11.30
CA SER A 228 10.39 -6.23 -9.90
C SER A 228 10.55 -4.76 -9.49
N GLY A 229 10.40 -4.50 -8.20
CA GLY A 229 10.71 -3.23 -7.55
C GLY A 229 11.79 -3.45 -6.48
N PRO A 230 12.01 -2.48 -5.60
CA PRO A 230 13.03 -2.58 -4.57
C PRO A 230 12.68 -3.54 -3.42
N LEU A 231 11.40 -3.96 -3.31
CA LEU A 231 10.94 -4.78 -2.19
C LEU A 231 11.05 -6.30 -2.49
N HIS A 232 10.47 -7.12 -1.63
CA HIS A 232 10.56 -8.58 -1.62
C HIS A 232 9.58 -9.31 -2.57
N LEU A 233 9.07 -8.62 -3.58
CA LEU A 233 8.16 -9.16 -4.56
C LEU A 233 8.77 -9.08 -5.95
N LEU A 234 8.43 -10.05 -6.79
CA LEU A 234 8.65 -9.98 -8.22
C LEU A 234 7.57 -10.77 -8.96
N ALA A 235 7.39 -10.44 -10.23
CA ALA A 235 6.56 -11.21 -11.13
C ALA A 235 7.29 -11.40 -12.46
N CYS A 236 7.03 -12.52 -13.14
CA CYS A 236 7.63 -12.80 -14.44
C CYS A 236 6.61 -13.41 -15.42
N ALA A 237 6.89 -13.23 -16.69
CA ALA A 237 6.17 -13.83 -17.80
C ALA A 237 7.15 -14.11 -18.97
N PRO A 238 6.79 -14.92 -19.95
CA PRO A 238 7.63 -15.12 -21.13
C PRO A 238 7.84 -13.79 -21.87
N LEU A 239 9.09 -13.53 -22.24
CA LEU A 239 9.48 -12.31 -22.95
C LEU A 239 8.76 -12.21 -24.29
N GLY A 240 8.16 -11.06 -24.57
CA GLY A 240 7.48 -10.78 -25.84
C GLY A 240 6.23 -11.62 -26.13
N ALA A 241 5.75 -12.42 -25.17
CA ALA A 241 4.56 -13.25 -25.38
C ALA A 241 3.27 -12.41 -25.30
N ASP A 242 2.31 -12.78 -26.17
CA ASP A 242 0.95 -12.25 -26.11
C ASP A 242 0.18 -12.73 -24.86
N PRO A 243 -0.99 -12.16 -24.56
CA PRO A 243 -1.77 -12.52 -23.38
C PRO A 243 -2.17 -14.00 -23.30
N VAL A 244 -2.48 -14.65 -24.44
CA VAL A 244 -2.91 -16.06 -24.49
C VAL A 244 -1.73 -16.98 -24.15
N ARG A 245 -0.58 -16.72 -24.73
CA ARG A 245 0.65 -17.47 -24.45
C ARG A 245 1.09 -17.29 -23.00
N CYS A 246 0.97 -16.07 -22.45
CA CYS A 246 1.24 -15.80 -21.02
C CYS A 246 0.28 -16.57 -20.13
N ASP A 247 -1.01 -16.65 -20.48
CA ASP A 247 -2.02 -17.39 -19.74
C ASP A 247 -1.66 -18.89 -19.67
N HIS A 248 -1.44 -19.54 -20.81
CA HIS A 248 -1.09 -20.96 -20.86
C HIS A 248 0.21 -21.28 -20.13
N TRP A 249 1.26 -20.47 -20.36
CA TRP A 249 2.55 -20.68 -19.72
C TRP A 249 2.47 -20.54 -18.21
N THR A 250 1.84 -19.46 -17.72
CA THR A 250 1.72 -19.22 -16.26
C THR A 250 0.84 -20.26 -15.58
N ALA A 251 -0.20 -20.78 -16.25
CA ALA A 251 -1.02 -21.87 -15.74
C ALA A 251 -0.19 -23.15 -15.57
N ALA A 252 0.56 -23.53 -16.61
CA ALA A 252 1.41 -24.73 -16.62
C ALA A 252 2.54 -24.63 -15.57
N VAL A 253 3.21 -23.48 -15.47
CA VAL A 253 4.28 -23.27 -14.46
C VAL A 253 3.71 -23.33 -13.05
N ARG A 254 2.57 -22.67 -12.81
CA ARG A 254 1.92 -22.71 -11.50
C ARG A 254 1.56 -24.13 -11.09
N GLN A 255 1.01 -24.94 -12.01
CA GLN A 255 0.67 -26.33 -11.73
C GLN A 255 1.92 -27.15 -11.36
N ARG A 256 2.99 -27.06 -12.14
CA ARG A 256 4.26 -27.75 -11.86
C ARG A 256 4.88 -27.36 -10.51
N LEU A 257 4.71 -26.08 -10.10
CA LEU A 257 5.16 -25.63 -8.80
C LEU A 257 4.27 -26.18 -7.66
N LEU A 258 2.96 -26.22 -7.87
CA LEU A 258 2.01 -26.81 -6.92
C LEU A 258 2.28 -28.31 -6.70
N ASP A 259 2.59 -29.06 -7.75
CA ASP A 259 2.96 -30.48 -7.67
C ASP A 259 4.23 -30.69 -6.81
N ARG A 260 5.05 -29.64 -6.67
CA ARG A 260 6.22 -29.58 -5.79
C ARG A 260 5.95 -28.89 -4.45
N GLN A 261 4.68 -28.68 -4.09
CA GLN A 261 4.25 -27.99 -2.88
C GLN A 261 4.70 -26.51 -2.80
N ILE A 262 5.01 -25.88 -3.93
CA ILE A 262 5.36 -24.47 -4.01
C ILE A 262 4.18 -23.69 -4.53
N MET A 263 3.60 -22.84 -3.67
CA MET A 263 2.45 -22.00 -4.02
C MET A 263 2.90 -20.62 -4.49
N VAL A 264 2.54 -20.26 -5.72
CA VAL A 264 2.73 -18.92 -6.29
C VAL A 264 1.39 -18.35 -6.78
N SER A 265 1.27 -17.03 -6.80
CA SER A 265 0.08 -16.39 -7.34
C SER A 265 0.25 -16.09 -8.84
N ARG A 266 -0.89 -15.90 -9.52
CA ARG A 266 -0.97 -15.71 -10.97
C ARG A 266 -1.88 -14.53 -11.30
N PRO A 267 -1.49 -13.30 -10.93
CA PRO A 267 -2.27 -12.10 -11.24
C PRO A 267 -2.24 -11.77 -12.72
N VAL A 268 -3.27 -11.03 -13.16
CA VAL A 268 -3.19 -10.24 -14.39
C VAL A 268 -2.50 -8.92 -14.04
N TYR A 269 -1.47 -8.58 -14.80
CA TYR A 269 -0.72 -7.33 -14.64
C TYR A 269 -0.35 -6.79 -16.03
N GLN A 270 -0.69 -5.55 -16.29
CA GLN A 270 -0.52 -4.92 -17.61
C GLN A 270 -1.12 -5.78 -18.74
N GLY A 271 -2.35 -6.25 -18.54
CA GLY A 271 -3.11 -7.04 -19.52
C GLY A 271 -2.64 -8.49 -19.73
N ARG A 272 -1.63 -8.97 -19.00
CA ARG A 272 -1.08 -10.32 -19.14
C ARG A 272 -0.98 -11.06 -17.82
N HIS A 273 -1.23 -12.37 -17.81
CA HIS A 273 -0.95 -13.20 -16.63
C HIS A 273 0.55 -13.27 -16.36
N ARG A 274 0.92 -13.17 -15.07
CA ARG A 274 2.31 -13.32 -14.60
C ARG A 274 2.38 -14.30 -13.44
N ILE A 275 3.47 -15.02 -13.33
CA ILE A 275 3.81 -15.72 -12.08
C ILE A 275 4.35 -14.68 -11.12
N LYS A 276 3.69 -14.56 -9.97
CA LYS A 276 4.10 -13.63 -8.91
C LYS A 276 4.59 -14.41 -7.69
N VAL A 277 5.73 -13.99 -7.16
CA VAL A 277 6.37 -14.56 -5.98
C VAL A 277 6.47 -13.50 -4.89
N VAL A 278 6.16 -13.90 -3.65
CA VAL A 278 6.31 -13.08 -2.45
C VAL A 278 7.31 -13.77 -1.53
N LEU A 279 8.47 -13.17 -1.33
CA LEU A 279 9.64 -13.78 -0.70
C LEU A 279 9.80 -13.36 0.77
N GLY A 280 8.67 -13.10 1.43
CA GLY A 280 8.62 -12.67 2.82
C GLY A 280 8.58 -13.79 3.85
N ASN A 281 8.32 -15.05 3.45
CA ASN A 281 8.26 -16.15 4.41
C ASN A 281 9.65 -16.41 5.03
N PRO A 282 9.84 -16.28 6.36
CA PRO A 282 11.13 -16.49 7.00
C PRO A 282 11.62 -17.94 6.98
N HIS A 283 10.73 -18.90 6.70
CA HIS A 283 11.01 -20.34 6.74
C HIS A 283 11.32 -20.94 5.35
N THR A 284 11.43 -20.12 4.31
CA THR A 284 11.77 -20.56 2.94
C THR A 284 13.14 -20.09 2.50
#